data_21599ffdc431c37c7f2b290246b8bfff
#
_entry.id   21599ffdc431c37c7f2b290246b8bfff
#
_cell.length_a   1.000
_cell.length_b   1.000
_cell.length_c   1.000
_cell.angle_alpha   90.00
_cell.angle_beta   90.00
_cell.angle_gamma   90.00
#
_symmetry.space_group_name_H-M   'P 1'
#
loop_
_entity.id
_entity.type
_entity.pdbx_description
1 polymer ?
#
loop_
_entity_poly.entity_id
_entity_poly.type
_entity_poly.pdbx_seq_one_letter_code
_entity_poly.pdbx_strand_id
1 'polypeptide(L)'
;LSQPVNLSVTGPFKISSDNINFSNNVQVSSGSSEIFIKFSPTQTGLIVGEILLESPGAESVEVTLTGTGITVVHSYTAFNQQPLGFGGGFNQSASQVFSLHGDMSNIDKVKMFLQIDCPSSGCDDWDRFANVKVKDPASGNWFEIGRYITPYWVGTQQLDRGLEFDVTDFKSYLTGEVELRIYIENWTAKADIVTVEFDFVEGTPDYPYYAVSEVLGYHINSIDGVPYGVDHNFDLDKNIQIPNNTESAHLRTIISGWGHATPNDIGGRPCAEWCFRTHNVKINGSSMFQHYMGPIGCASNPINNQNPGNWQPDRAGWCPGMVVPVRSNDLDLSSTGSSFNFEYDFEDWVSDGAGGNAYYATSTYIVVKSSSQISSPIVTD
;
A
#
# COMPACT_ATOMS: atom_id res chain seq x y z
N LEU A 1 -41.49 -39.87 -11.67
CA LEU A 1 -42.18 -38.68 -12.16
C LEU A 1 -42.43 -38.80 -13.65
N SER A 2 -43.62 -38.45 -14.11
CA SER A 2 -43.99 -38.47 -15.54
C SER A 2 -43.79 -37.10 -16.22
N GLN A 3 -43.47 -36.10 -15.44
CA GLN A 3 -43.28 -34.71 -15.87
C GLN A 3 -41.82 -34.26 -15.68
N PRO A 4 -41.34 -33.28 -16.46
CA PRO A 4 -40.03 -32.69 -16.26
C PRO A 4 -39.86 -32.10 -14.85
N VAL A 5 -38.64 -32.05 -14.38
CA VAL A 5 -38.25 -31.40 -13.11
C VAL A 5 -37.53 -30.10 -13.42
N ASN A 6 -38.02 -29.00 -12.86
CA ASN A 6 -37.37 -27.72 -12.88
C ASN A 6 -36.48 -27.59 -11.62
N LEU A 7 -35.24 -27.24 -11.81
CA LEU A 7 -34.30 -26.95 -10.73
C LEU A 7 -33.96 -25.49 -10.75
N SER A 8 -33.95 -24.87 -9.57
CA SER A 8 -33.39 -23.53 -9.37
C SER A 8 -32.37 -23.55 -8.22
N VAL A 9 -31.31 -22.74 -8.32
CA VAL A 9 -30.27 -22.68 -7.31
C VAL A 9 -30.04 -21.25 -6.84
N THR A 10 -29.76 -21.09 -5.55
CA THR A 10 -29.47 -19.81 -4.90
C THR A 10 -27.97 -19.67 -4.54
N GLY A 11 -27.56 -18.45 -4.19
CA GLY A 11 -26.17 -18.15 -3.79
C GLY A 11 -25.18 -18.21 -4.95
N PRO A 12 -23.89 -18.39 -4.66
CA PRO A 12 -22.83 -18.48 -5.66
C PRO A 12 -22.68 -19.87 -6.27
N PHE A 13 -23.82 -20.58 -6.39
CA PHE A 13 -23.91 -21.88 -7.02
C PHE A 13 -24.58 -21.77 -8.39
N LYS A 14 -24.14 -22.59 -9.30
CA LYS A 14 -24.75 -22.78 -10.61
C LYS A 14 -24.96 -24.28 -10.84
N ILE A 15 -25.98 -24.64 -11.59
CA ILE A 15 -26.32 -26.03 -11.91
C ILE A 15 -26.27 -26.27 -13.40
N SER A 16 -25.96 -27.51 -13.78
CA SER A 16 -25.91 -27.98 -15.16
C SER A 16 -26.38 -29.42 -15.27
N SER A 17 -27.04 -29.78 -16.38
CA SER A 17 -27.38 -31.15 -16.73
C SER A 17 -26.39 -31.82 -17.69
N ASP A 18 -25.43 -31.02 -18.26
CA ASP A 18 -24.48 -31.48 -19.27
C ASP A 18 -23.00 -31.26 -18.87
N ASN A 19 -22.75 -30.72 -17.67
CA ASN A 19 -21.43 -30.31 -17.15
C ASN A 19 -20.69 -29.30 -18.03
N ILE A 20 -21.39 -28.58 -18.90
CA ILE A 20 -20.81 -27.58 -19.80
C ILE A 20 -21.52 -26.24 -19.58
N ASN A 21 -22.85 -26.23 -19.64
CA ASN A 21 -23.66 -25.03 -19.55
C ASN A 21 -24.26 -24.88 -18.14
N PHE A 22 -23.63 -23.98 -17.35
CA PHE A 22 -24.06 -23.72 -15.97
C PHE A 22 -24.97 -22.49 -15.88
N SER A 23 -26.09 -22.63 -15.20
CA SER A 23 -27.08 -21.55 -14.99
C SER A 23 -27.71 -21.62 -13.60
N ASN A 24 -28.56 -20.64 -13.26
CA ASN A 24 -29.35 -20.69 -12.02
C ASN A 24 -30.55 -21.61 -12.12
N ASN A 25 -30.99 -21.91 -13.34
CA ASN A 25 -32.18 -22.74 -13.58
C ASN A 25 -31.88 -23.77 -14.66
N VAL A 26 -32.27 -25.01 -14.42
CA VAL A 26 -32.14 -26.12 -15.36
C VAL A 26 -33.44 -26.95 -15.34
N GLN A 27 -33.89 -27.35 -16.50
CA GLN A 27 -34.96 -28.32 -16.62
C GLN A 27 -34.40 -29.67 -17.07
N VAL A 28 -34.77 -30.73 -16.38
CA VAL A 28 -34.38 -32.10 -16.74
C VAL A 28 -35.60 -32.95 -17.00
N SER A 29 -35.48 -33.94 -17.91
CA SER A 29 -36.53 -34.89 -18.18
C SER A 29 -36.72 -35.84 -17.00
N SER A 30 -37.91 -36.42 -16.86
CA SER A 30 -38.16 -37.47 -15.88
C SER A 30 -37.17 -38.62 -16.05
N GLY A 31 -36.49 -39.02 -14.99
CA GLY A 31 -35.51 -40.11 -15.01
C GLY A 31 -34.07 -39.71 -15.21
N SER A 32 -33.78 -38.42 -15.33
CA SER A 32 -32.38 -37.90 -15.25
C SER A 32 -31.82 -38.14 -13.85
N SER A 33 -30.58 -38.56 -13.75
CA SER A 33 -29.95 -38.97 -12.50
C SER A 33 -28.79 -38.12 -12.04
N GLU A 34 -28.25 -37.20 -12.87
CA GLU A 34 -27.10 -36.40 -12.54
C GLU A 34 -27.34 -34.90 -12.77
N ILE A 35 -26.98 -34.10 -11.77
CA ILE A 35 -26.89 -32.64 -11.87
C ILE A 35 -25.52 -32.23 -11.39
N PHE A 36 -24.83 -31.48 -12.22
CA PHE A 36 -23.49 -30.91 -11.90
C PHE A 36 -23.70 -29.58 -11.22
N ILE A 37 -22.88 -29.33 -10.16
CA ILE A 37 -22.91 -28.09 -9.39
C ILE A 37 -21.56 -27.41 -9.52
N LYS A 38 -21.58 -26.14 -9.88
CA LYS A 38 -20.40 -25.25 -9.86
C LYS A 38 -20.54 -24.28 -8.71
N PHE A 39 -19.54 -24.22 -7.85
CA PHE A 39 -19.40 -23.26 -6.77
C PHE A 39 -18.35 -22.21 -7.13
N SER A 40 -18.72 -20.92 -7.12
CA SER A 40 -17.84 -19.80 -7.46
C SER A 40 -18.04 -18.69 -6.43
N PRO A 41 -17.47 -18.85 -5.23
CA PRO A 41 -17.63 -17.89 -4.15
C PRO A 41 -16.89 -16.57 -4.46
N THR A 42 -17.52 -15.45 -4.07
CA THR A 42 -16.91 -14.10 -4.08
C THR A 42 -16.55 -13.64 -2.68
N GLN A 43 -16.78 -14.47 -1.67
CA GLN A 43 -16.52 -14.20 -0.26
C GLN A 43 -15.86 -15.42 0.40
N THR A 44 -15.06 -15.18 1.42
CA THR A 44 -14.46 -16.24 2.24
C THR A 44 -15.44 -16.75 3.30
N GLY A 45 -15.17 -17.96 3.78
CA GLY A 45 -15.95 -18.59 4.84
C GLY A 45 -17.02 -19.55 4.31
N LEU A 46 -17.84 -20.04 5.23
CA LEU A 46 -18.93 -20.97 4.90
C LEU A 46 -20.08 -20.24 4.23
N ILE A 47 -20.44 -20.69 3.05
CA ILE A 47 -21.55 -20.15 2.27
C ILE A 47 -22.59 -21.27 2.07
N VAL A 48 -23.85 -20.92 2.30
CA VAL A 48 -24.98 -21.82 2.16
C VAL A 48 -25.83 -21.35 1.01
N GLY A 49 -26.28 -22.31 0.19
CA GLY A 49 -27.28 -22.12 -0.86
C GLY A 49 -28.24 -23.28 -0.89
N GLU A 50 -29.24 -23.22 -1.76
CA GLU A 50 -30.26 -24.23 -1.87
C GLU A 50 -30.56 -24.53 -3.33
N ILE A 51 -30.84 -25.80 -3.62
CA ILE A 51 -31.47 -26.21 -4.86
C ILE A 51 -32.93 -26.55 -4.56
N LEU A 52 -33.85 -25.88 -5.24
CA LEU A 52 -35.25 -26.19 -5.23
C LEU A 52 -35.59 -27.04 -6.47
N LEU A 53 -36.22 -28.21 -6.27
CA LEU A 53 -36.70 -29.09 -7.32
C LEU A 53 -38.21 -29.05 -7.34
N GLU A 54 -38.80 -28.75 -8.48
CA GLU A 54 -40.23 -28.66 -8.67
C GLU A 54 -40.68 -29.47 -9.89
N SER A 55 -41.76 -30.20 -9.75
CA SER A 55 -42.41 -30.93 -10.86
C SER A 55 -43.92 -30.86 -10.71
N PRO A 56 -44.68 -30.65 -11.81
CA PRO A 56 -46.13 -30.59 -11.73
C PRO A 56 -46.72 -31.85 -11.09
N GLY A 57 -47.57 -31.69 -10.05
CA GLY A 57 -48.23 -32.76 -9.34
C GLY A 57 -47.38 -33.53 -8.31
N ALA A 58 -46.21 -33.00 -7.96
CA ALA A 58 -45.37 -33.51 -6.89
C ALA A 58 -45.06 -32.40 -5.85
N GLU A 59 -44.74 -32.79 -4.63
CA GLU A 59 -44.23 -31.88 -3.63
C GLU A 59 -42.83 -31.39 -4.04
N SER A 60 -42.51 -30.13 -3.75
CA SER A 60 -41.17 -29.57 -3.97
C SER A 60 -40.15 -30.18 -3.00
N VAL A 61 -38.93 -30.33 -3.47
CA VAL A 61 -37.82 -30.83 -2.66
C VAL A 61 -36.71 -29.74 -2.62
N GLU A 62 -36.25 -29.46 -1.42
CA GLU A 62 -35.11 -28.56 -1.19
C GLU A 62 -33.87 -29.35 -0.82
N VAL A 63 -32.73 -28.98 -1.42
CA VAL A 63 -31.41 -29.55 -1.11
C VAL A 63 -30.48 -28.44 -0.71
N THR A 64 -30.03 -28.45 0.54
CA THR A 64 -29.04 -27.49 1.04
C THR A 64 -27.67 -27.75 0.44
N LEU A 65 -27.03 -26.71 -0.07
CA LEU A 65 -25.64 -26.71 -0.55
C LEU A 65 -24.78 -25.98 0.43
N THR A 66 -23.58 -26.48 0.66
CA THR A 66 -22.56 -25.78 1.44
C THR A 66 -21.24 -25.77 0.68
N GLY A 67 -20.54 -24.65 0.75
CA GLY A 67 -19.21 -24.50 0.20
C GLY A 67 -18.39 -23.53 1.04
N THR A 68 -17.08 -23.69 1.07
CA THR A 68 -16.18 -22.77 1.77
C THR A 68 -15.38 -21.99 0.75
N GLY A 69 -15.58 -20.67 0.73
CA GLY A 69 -14.71 -19.76 -0.02
C GLY A 69 -13.37 -19.58 0.71
N ILE A 70 -12.28 -19.63 -0.03
CA ILE A 70 -10.93 -19.35 0.46
C ILE A 70 -10.34 -18.21 -0.35
N THR A 71 -9.52 -17.38 0.29
CA THR A 71 -8.69 -16.40 -0.43
C THR A 71 -7.50 -17.12 -1.05
N VAL A 72 -7.29 -16.95 -2.34
CA VAL A 72 -6.07 -17.41 -3.02
C VAL A 72 -5.03 -16.30 -2.94
N VAL A 73 -3.83 -16.66 -2.53
CA VAL A 73 -2.70 -15.74 -2.39
C VAL A 73 -1.51 -16.32 -3.14
N HIS A 74 -0.91 -15.51 -4.01
CA HIS A 74 0.33 -15.84 -4.71
C HIS A 74 1.47 -15.07 -4.08
N SER A 75 2.38 -15.77 -3.40
CA SER A 75 3.49 -15.17 -2.67
C SER A 75 4.80 -15.27 -3.46
N TYR A 76 5.57 -14.17 -3.46
CA TYR A 76 6.85 -14.05 -4.13
C TYR A 76 7.88 -13.43 -3.19
N THR A 77 9.05 -14.04 -3.07
CA THR A 77 10.18 -13.44 -2.38
C THR A 77 11.01 -12.66 -3.41
N ALA A 78 11.11 -11.35 -3.23
CA ALA A 78 11.98 -10.49 -4.01
C ALA A 78 13.39 -10.49 -3.38
N PHE A 79 13.72 -9.54 -2.52
CA PHE A 79 15.00 -9.60 -1.80
C PHE A 79 14.96 -10.70 -0.74
N ASN A 80 16.02 -11.49 -0.68
CA ASN A 80 16.17 -12.56 0.30
C ASN A 80 17.47 -12.35 1.07
N GLN A 81 17.36 -11.94 2.32
CA GLN A 81 18.48 -11.67 3.22
C GLN A 81 19.54 -10.73 2.62
N GLN A 82 19.10 -9.65 1.99
CA GLN A 82 19.97 -8.64 1.39
C GLN A 82 20.57 -7.75 2.49
N PRO A 83 21.91 -7.75 2.67
CA PRO A 83 22.54 -6.86 3.63
C PRO A 83 22.59 -5.42 3.09
N LEU A 84 22.19 -4.44 3.94
CA LEU A 84 22.28 -3.02 3.69
C LEU A 84 23.03 -2.34 4.83
N GLY A 85 24.05 -1.54 4.51
CA GLY A 85 24.89 -0.86 5.49
C GLY A 85 25.82 0.14 4.82
N PHE A 86 26.75 0.73 5.59
CA PHE A 86 27.68 1.72 5.09
C PHE A 86 29.11 1.36 5.48
N GLY A 87 30.00 1.21 4.48
CA GLY A 87 31.36 0.72 4.72
C GLY A 87 31.41 -0.79 5.00
N GLY A 88 32.58 -1.34 5.26
CA GLY A 88 32.76 -2.77 5.55
C GLY A 88 32.38 -3.69 4.39
N GLY A 89 32.23 -3.18 3.17
CA GLY A 89 31.78 -3.95 2.00
C GLY A 89 30.26 -3.89 1.76
N PHE A 90 29.52 -3.14 2.56
CA PHE A 90 28.08 -2.95 2.40
C PHE A 90 27.74 -1.65 1.67
N ASN A 91 26.58 -1.64 1.01
CA ASN A 91 25.95 -0.46 0.42
C ASN A 91 24.60 -0.18 1.10
N GLN A 92 24.21 1.09 1.16
CA GLN A 92 22.92 1.52 1.71
C GLN A 92 21.73 1.12 0.84
N SER A 93 21.95 0.72 -0.40
CA SER A 93 20.89 0.32 -1.32
C SER A 93 21.25 -0.92 -2.14
N ALA A 94 20.22 -1.66 -2.55
CA ALA A 94 20.31 -2.72 -3.54
C ALA A 94 19.18 -2.57 -4.55
N SER A 95 19.46 -2.81 -5.84
CA SER A 95 18.46 -2.83 -6.92
C SER A 95 18.60 -4.11 -7.71
N GLN A 96 17.46 -4.74 -8.04
CA GLN A 96 17.44 -5.99 -8.81
C GLN A 96 16.09 -6.13 -9.52
N VAL A 97 16.09 -6.91 -10.62
CA VAL A 97 14.88 -7.31 -11.35
C VAL A 97 14.36 -8.63 -10.78
N PHE A 98 13.04 -8.70 -10.58
CA PHE A 98 12.36 -9.87 -10.06
C PHE A 98 11.17 -10.23 -10.95
N SER A 99 10.89 -11.52 -11.10
CA SER A 99 9.67 -12.01 -11.75
C SER A 99 8.57 -12.12 -10.70
N LEU A 100 7.61 -11.22 -10.74
CA LEU A 100 6.43 -11.20 -9.88
C LEU A 100 5.20 -11.76 -10.62
N HIS A 101 4.01 -11.66 -9.99
CA HIS A 101 2.77 -12.17 -10.56
C HIS A 101 2.43 -11.48 -11.88
N GLY A 102 2.12 -12.29 -12.93
CA GLY A 102 1.95 -11.76 -14.30
C GLY A 102 0.52 -11.41 -14.68
N ASP A 103 -0.47 -12.06 -14.06
CA ASP A 103 -1.90 -11.84 -14.37
C ASP A 103 -2.60 -11.08 -13.25
N MET A 104 -2.81 -9.77 -13.46
CA MET A 104 -3.43 -8.89 -12.48
C MET A 104 -4.97 -8.83 -12.59
N SER A 105 -5.58 -9.58 -13.48
CA SER A 105 -7.02 -9.49 -13.78
C SER A 105 -7.92 -9.83 -12.59
N ASN A 106 -7.47 -10.74 -11.72
CA ASN A 106 -8.17 -11.19 -10.53
C ASN A 106 -7.52 -10.72 -9.22
N ILE A 107 -6.53 -9.83 -9.28
CA ILE A 107 -5.84 -9.37 -8.09
C ILE A 107 -6.56 -8.16 -7.49
N ASP A 108 -7.15 -8.37 -6.33
CA ASP A 108 -7.81 -7.32 -5.53
C ASP A 108 -6.80 -6.46 -4.79
N LYS A 109 -5.82 -7.11 -4.12
CA LYS A 109 -4.82 -6.43 -3.30
C LYS A 109 -3.42 -6.95 -3.55
N VAL A 110 -2.44 -6.04 -3.42
CA VAL A 110 -1.02 -6.38 -3.36
C VAL A 110 -0.46 -5.91 -2.02
N LYS A 111 0.02 -6.86 -1.22
CA LYS A 111 0.67 -6.60 0.06
C LYS A 111 2.17 -6.82 -0.07
N MET A 112 2.95 -5.99 0.58
CA MET A 112 4.39 -6.16 0.71
C MET A 112 4.72 -6.37 2.19
N PHE A 113 5.58 -7.36 2.46
CA PHE A 113 6.10 -7.65 3.79
C PHE A 113 7.61 -7.45 3.79
N LEU A 114 8.12 -6.80 4.82
CA LEU A 114 9.53 -6.50 4.94
C LEU A 114 10.03 -6.94 6.32
N GLN A 115 10.96 -7.90 6.30
CA GLN A 115 11.64 -8.37 7.50
C GLN A 115 13.05 -7.79 7.57
N ILE A 116 13.47 -7.44 8.78
CA ILE A 116 14.83 -7.04 9.10
C ILE A 116 15.40 -8.06 10.08
N ASP A 117 16.50 -8.68 9.70
CA ASP A 117 17.31 -9.53 10.57
C ASP A 117 18.62 -8.82 10.90
N CYS A 118 19.17 -9.12 12.10
CA CYS A 118 20.45 -8.61 12.50
C CYS A 118 21.56 -9.60 12.13
N PRO A 119 22.70 -9.15 11.60
CA PRO A 119 23.88 -9.98 11.49
C PRO A 119 24.43 -10.36 12.89
N SER A 120 25.38 -11.27 12.94
CA SER A 120 26.01 -11.68 14.21
C SER A 120 26.69 -10.51 14.97
N SER A 121 27.02 -9.43 14.29
CA SER A 121 27.54 -8.18 14.86
C SER A 121 26.46 -7.29 15.48
N GLY A 122 25.18 -7.64 15.38
CA GLY A 122 24.01 -6.82 15.74
C GLY A 122 23.53 -5.93 14.62
N CYS A 123 22.29 -5.46 14.69
CA CYS A 123 21.75 -4.41 13.84
C CYS A 123 22.37 -3.04 14.15
N ASP A 124 22.05 -2.02 13.32
CA ASP A 124 22.42 -0.64 13.61
C ASP A 124 21.83 -0.17 14.96
N ASP A 125 22.53 0.74 15.58
CA ASP A 125 22.20 1.29 16.90
C ASP A 125 21.10 2.35 16.84
N TRP A 126 20.71 2.78 15.62
CA TRP A 126 19.86 3.94 15.40
C TRP A 126 18.61 3.60 14.56
N ASP A 127 17.59 4.40 14.75
CA ASP A 127 16.43 4.47 13.89
C ASP A 127 16.79 5.15 12.57
N ARG A 128 16.68 4.44 11.47
CA ARG A 128 17.06 4.92 10.13
C ARG A 128 15.87 5.07 9.22
N PHE A 129 15.88 6.14 8.44
CA PHE A 129 15.00 6.25 7.28
C PHE A 129 15.26 5.09 6.31
N ALA A 130 14.19 4.47 5.84
CA ALA A 130 14.28 3.39 4.90
C ALA A 130 13.06 3.31 3.98
N ASN A 131 13.25 2.87 2.74
CA ASN A 131 12.14 2.70 1.81
C ASN A 131 12.34 1.56 0.81
N VAL A 132 11.23 1.21 0.16
CA VAL A 132 11.19 0.33 -1.00
C VAL A 132 10.61 1.11 -2.16
N LYS A 133 11.23 0.99 -3.33
CA LYS A 133 10.82 1.65 -4.57
C LYS A 133 10.63 0.65 -5.70
N VAL A 134 9.68 0.93 -6.57
CA VAL A 134 9.49 0.25 -7.86
C VAL A 134 9.84 1.19 -8.99
N LYS A 135 10.46 0.68 -10.05
CA LYS A 135 10.78 1.44 -11.24
C LYS A 135 9.65 1.39 -12.24
N ASP A 136 9.22 2.55 -12.71
CA ASP A 136 8.37 2.64 -13.90
C ASP A 136 9.21 2.33 -15.15
N PRO A 137 8.93 1.24 -15.88
CA PRO A 137 9.70 0.88 -17.05
C PRO A 137 9.53 1.86 -18.22
N ALA A 138 8.44 2.63 -18.24
CA ALA A 138 8.16 3.56 -19.31
C ALA A 138 8.93 4.89 -19.17
N SER A 139 8.96 5.46 -17.96
CA SER A 139 9.67 6.72 -17.68
C SER A 139 11.09 6.51 -17.13
N GLY A 140 11.36 5.34 -16.55
CA GLY A 140 12.59 5.07 -15.80
C GLY A 140 12.61 5.65 -14.38
N ASN A 141 11.55 6.32 -13.96
CA ASN A 141 11.41 6.92 -12.64
C ASN A 141 11.21 5.86 -11.55
N TRP A 142 11.60 6.21 -10.31
CA TRP A 142 11.43 5.37 -9.15
C TRP A 142 10.29 5.86 -8.28
N PHE A 143 9.26 5.05 -8.06
CA PHE A 143 8.15 5.34 -7.17
C PHE A 143 8.39 4.70 -5.80
N GLU A 144 8.25 5.48 -4.73
CA GLU A 144 8.30 4.98 -3.35
C GLU A 144 6.99 4.28 -3.00
N ILE A 145 7.03 2.95 -2.88
CA ILE A 145 5.84 2.14 -2.60
C ILE A 145 5.61 1.94 -1.10
N GLY A 146 6.67 2.08 -0.28
CA GLY A 146 6.59 2.00 1.17
C GLY A 146 7.79 2.61 1.86
N ARG A 147 7.55 3.28 2.99
CA ARG A 147 8.58 3.85 3.88
C ARG A 147 8.45 3.26 5.26
N TYR A 148 9.57 2.99 5.88
CA TYR A 148 9.65 2.50 7.25
C TYR A 148 10.85 3.11 7.95
N ILE A 149 10.85 2.98 9.29
CA ILE A 149 12.00 3.38 10.10
C ILE A 149 12.53 2.12 10.77
N THR A 150 13.84 1.90 10.71
CA THR A 150 14.45 0.74 11.35
C THR A 150 14.29 0.80 12.87
N PRO A 151 14.12 -0.32 13.56
CA PRO A 151 14.14 -0.33 15.02
C PRO A 151 15.57 -0.19 15.54
N TYR A 152 15.73 0.37 16.75
CA TYR A 152 17.01 0.43 17.43
C TYR A 152 17.51 -0.97 17.81
N TRP A 153 18.72 -1.34 17.42
CA TRP A 153 19.48 -2.52 17.91
C TRP A 153 18.92 -3.89 17.49
N VAL A 154 17.73 -3.97 17.00
CA VAL A 154 17.00 -5.22 16.75
C VAL A 154 16.44 -5.26 15.35
N GLY A 155 15.99 -6.44 14.91
CA GLY A 155 15.21 -6.60 13.70
C GLY A 155 13.70 -6.63 13.99
N THR A 156 12.95 -7.22 13.07
CA THR A 156 11.49 -7.27 13.11
C THR A 156 10.92 -8.63 13.57
N GLN A 157 11.71 -9.45 14.27
CA GLN A 157 11.34 -10.84 14.64
C GLN A 157 10.13 -10.93 15.57
N GLN A 158 9.68 -9.84 16.18
CA GLN A 158 8.43 -9.79 16.96
C GLN A 158 7.17 -9.74 16.09
N LEU A 159 7.33 -9.49 14.80
CA LEU A 159 6.27 -9.49 13.80
C LEU A 159 6.35 -10.80 13.00
N ASP A 160 5.23 -11.44 12.77
CA ASP A 160 5.15 -12.76 12.14
C ASP A 160 5.79 -12.78 10.73
N ARG A 161 5.53 -11.74 9.93
CA ARG A 161 6.11 -11.56 8.57
C ARG A 161 6.82 -10.21 8.40
N GLY A 162 7.21 -9.55 9.49
CA GLY A 162 7.80 -8.21 9.45
C GLY A 162 6.78 -7.10 9.25
N LEU A 163 7.23 -5.98 8.70
CA LEU A 163 6.41 -4.80 8.45
C LEU A 163 5.50 -5.02 7.24
N GLU A 164 4.21 -4.76 7.38
CA GLU A 164 3.21 -4.95 6.31
C GLU A 164 2.86 -3.61 5.65
N PHE A 165 2.78 -3.60 4.30
CA PHE A 165 2.42 -2.46 3.48
C PHE A 165 1.31 -2.84 2.51
N ASP A 166 0.29 -1.98 2.34
CA ASP A 166 -0.59 -2.04 1.19
C ASP A 166 0.05 -1.26 0.04
N VAL A 167 0.39 -1.97 -1.03
CA VAL A 167 1.01 -1.41 -2.23
C VAL A 167 0.13 -1.57 -3.47
N THR A 168 -1.17 -1.81 -3.27
CA THR A 168 -2.17 -2.04 -4.32
C THR A 168 -2.22 -0.91 -5.34
N ASP A 169 -2.01 0.34 -4.91
CA ASP A 169 -1.97 1.50 -5.81
C ASP A 169 -0.91 1.37 -6.94
N PHE A 170 0.12 0.58 -6.69
CA PHE A 170 1.22 0.34 -7.65
C PHE A 170 1.10 -0.99 -8.38
N LYS A 171 -0.06 -1.68 -8.34
CA LYS A 171 -0.21 -3.02 -8.91
C LYS A 171 0.13 -3.09 -10.41
N SER A 172 -0.10 -2.01 -11.16
CA SER A 172 0.26 -1.93 -12.59
C SER A 172 1.78 -1.91 -12.85
N TYR A 173 2.59 -1.60 -11.83
CA TYR A 173 4.06 -1.59 -11.89
C TYR A 173 4.67 -2.81 -11.20
N LEU A 174 3.87 -3.60 -10.45
CA LEU A 174 4.29 -4.78 -9.70
C LEU A 174 3.90 -6.08 -10.43
N THR A 175 3.96 -6.09 -11.76
CA THR A 175 3.55 -7.24 -12.58
C THR A 175 4.63 -7.67 -13.58
N GLY A 176 4.85 -8.98 -13.72
CA GLY A 176 5.86 -9.55 -14.60
C GLY A 176 7.29 -9.26 -14.13
N GLU A 177 8.16 -8.81 -15.03
CA GLU A 177 9.54 -8.43 -14.71
C GLU A 177 9.56 -7.02 -14.10
N VAL A 178 9.93 -6.92 -12.83
CA VAL A 178 9.86 -5.69 -12.02
C VAL A 178 11.22 -5.34 -11.45
N GLU A 179 11.72 -4.14 -11.72
CA GLU A 179 12.93 -3.64 -11.06
C GLU A 179 12.56 -2.96 -9.75
N LEU A 180 13.05 -3.50 -8.61
CA LEU A 180 12.84 -2.98 -7.27
C LEU A 180 14.15 -2.44 -6.70
N ARG A 181 14.03 -1.45 -5.82
CA ARG A 181 15.13 -0.93 -5.00
C ARG A 181 14.72 -0.89 -3.55
N ILE A 182 15.61 -1.37 -2.68
CA ILE A 182 15.54 -1.16 -1.22
C ILE A 182 16.66 -0.24 -0.79
N TYR A 183 16.38 0.58 0.23
CA TYR A 183 17.32 1.54 0.79
C TYR A 183 17.16 1.64 2.31
N ILE A 184 18.28 1.67 3.03
CA ILE A 184 18.35 2.04 4.46
C ILE A 184 19.47 3.07 4.62
N GLU A 185 19.18 4.17 5.28
CA GLU A 185 20.16 5.21 5.59
C GLU A 185 21.10 4.81 6.74
N ASN A 186 21.65 3.63 6.67
CA ASN A 186 22.61 3.12 7.64
C ASN A 186 23.98 3.74 7.39
N TRP A 187 24.56 4.34 8.43
CA TRP A 187 25.88 4.99 8.38
C TRP A 187 26.96 4.21 9.10
N THR A 188 26.72 2.96 9.43
CA THR A 188 27.66 2.10 10.16
C THR A 188 28.01 0.86 9.36
N ALA A 189 29.12 0.21 9.71
CA ALA A 189 29.51 -1.09 9.15
C ALA A 189 28.67 -2.26 9.70
N LYS A 190 27.70 -2.01 10.59
CA LYS A 190 26.67 -2.97 10.96
C LYS A 190 25.59 -2.93 9.90
N ALA A 191 25.32 -4.06 9.26
CA ALA A 191 24.30 -4.14 8.24
C ALA A 191 22.94 -4.53 8.85
N ASP A 192 21.87 -4.08 8.23
CA ASP A 192 20.54 -4.64 8.38
C ASP A 192 20.34 -5.67 7.25
N ILE A 193 19.82 -6.84 7.58
CA ILE A 193 19.59 -7.92 6.61
C ILE A 193 18.12 -7.94 6.25
N VAL A 194 17.79 -7.54 5.02
CA VAL A 194 16.42 -7.29 4.59
C VAL A 194 15.90 -8.41 3.71
N THR A 195 14.70 -8.89 4.03
CA THR A 195 13.90 -9.77 3.18
C THR A 195 12.61 -9.05 2.79
N VAL A 196 12.26 -9.05 1.51
CA VAL A 196 11.03 -8.43 0.99
C VAL A 196 10.22 -9.49 0.25
N GLU A 197 8.97 -9.64 0.67
CA GLU A 197 8.01 -10.54 0.06
C GLU A 197 6.77 -9.78 -0.44
N PHE A 198 6.13 -10.31 -1.47
CA PHE A 198 4.87 -9.77 -2.00
C PHE A 198 3.81 -10.86 -2.01
N ASP A 199 2.61 -10.52 -1.54
CA ASP A 199 1.41 -11.32 -1.66
C ASP A 199 0.43 -10.64 -2.64
N PHE A 200 0.09 -11.37 -3.70
CA PHE A 200 -0.96 -10.99 -4.64
C PHE A 200 -2.22 -11.75 -4.24
N VAL A 201 -3.19 -11.02 -3.72
CA VAL A 201 -4.42 -11.57 -3.14
C VAL A 201 -5.52 -11.55 -4.20
N GLU A 202 -6.01 -12.73 -4.58
CA GLU A 202 -7.12 -12.82 -5.52
C GLU A 202 -8.42 -12.30 -4.90
N GLY A 203 -9.24 -11.68 -5.74
CA GLY A 203 -10.54 -11.14 -5.39
C GLY A 203 -11.17 -10.43 -6.58
N THR A 204 -12.12 -9.56 -6.30
CA THR A 204 -12.71 -8.69 -7.31
C THR A 204 -12.10 -7.31 -7.15
N PRO A 205 -11.17 -6.90 -8.02
CA PRO A 205 -10.59 -5.56 -7.92
C PRO A 205 -11.67 -4.49 -8.07
N ASP A 206 -11.53 -3.40 -7.31
CA ASP A 206 -12.41 -2.22 -7.44
C ASP A 206 -12.38 -1.66 -8.87
N TYR A 207 -11.18 -1.58 -9.45
CA TYR A 207 -10.94 -1.24 -10.85
C TYR A 207 -9.86 -2.16 -11.45
N PRO A 208 -9.99 -2.54 -12.73
CA PRO A 208 -8.97 -3.35 -13.41
C PRO A 208 -7.71 -2.54 -13.78
N TYR A 209 -7.83 -1.22 -13.97
CA TYR A 209 -6.73 -0.39 -14.47
C TYR A 209 -6.39 0.73 -13.49
N TYR A 210 -5.11 0.80 -13.14
CA TYR A 210 -4.52 1.84 -12.30
C TYR A 210 -3.38 2.51 -13.06
N ALA A 211 -3.23 3.82 -12.85
CA ALA A 211 -2.04 4.55 -13.28
C ALA A 211 -1.63 5.57 -12.21
N VAL A 212 -0.34 5.82 -12.10
CA VAL A 212 0.26 6.65 -11.05
C VAL A 212 1.23 7.64 -11.67
N SER A 213 1.27 8.86 -11.12
CA SER A 213 2.34 9.83 -11.37
C SER A 213 2.82 10.44 -10.08
N GLU A 214 4.12 10.71 -10.01
CA GLU A 214 4.71 11.46 -8.90
C GLU A 214 4.32 12.93 -8.98
N VAL A 215 3.83 13.48 -7.88
CA VAL A 215 3.52 14.90 -7.70
C VAL A 215 4.66 15.59 -6.95
N LEU A 216 5.09 14.99 -5.82
CA LEU A 216 6.24 15.44 -5.06
C LEU A 216 7.18 14.27 -4.77
N GLY A 217 8.49 14.46 -4.95
CA GLY A 217 9.51 13.42 -4.78
C GLY A 217 10.70 13.89 -3.93
N TYR A 218 10.45 14.46 -2.74
CA TYR A 218 11.50 14.99 -1.85
C TYR A 218 11.85 13.98 -0.75
N HIS A 219 12.44 12.86 -1.13
CA HIS A 219 12.77 11.75 -0.24
C HIS A 219 13.96 10.91 -0.74
N ILE A 220 14.80 11.49 -1.61
CA ILE A 220 15.73 10.70 -2.44
C ILE A 220 16.85 10.08 -1.61
N ASN A 221 17.39 10.80 -0.64
CA ASN A 221 18.45 10.33 0.26
C ASN A 221 18.17 10.85 1.66
N SER A 222 17.09 10.45 2.27
CA SER A 222 16.68 10.73 3.64
C SER A 222 16.80 12.18 4.11
N ILE A 223 18.00 12.78 3.98
CA ILE A 223 18.36 14.11 4.42
C ILE A 223 17.85 15.18 3.45
N ASP A 224 17.55 14.84 2.21
CA ASP A 224 17.11 15.76 1.16
C ASP A 224 15.57 15.94 1.15
N GLY A 225 14.96 16.02 2.34
CA GLY A 225 13.59 16.46 2.48
C GLY A 225 13.46 17.98 2.24
N VAL A 226 12.22 18.44 2.19
CA VAL A 226 11.91 19.87 2.12
C VAL A 226 12.34 20.54 3.42
N PRO A 227 13.26 21.52 3.43
CA PRO A 227 13.62 22.27 4.61
C PRO A 227 12.39 22.94 5.24
N TYR A 228 12.33 22.95 6.56
CA TYR A 228 11.22 23.49 7.32
C TYR A 228 11.68 24.61 8.25
N GLY A 229 10.91 25.68 8.27
CA GLY A 229 11.19 26.87 9.10
C GLY A 229 12.29 27.78 8.56
N VAL A 230 12.77 27.55 7.36
CA VAL A 230 13.72 28.41 6.63
C VAL A 230 13.26 28.55 5.18
N ASP A 231 13.81 29.57 4.50
CA ASP A 231 13.51 29.74 3.06
C ASP A 231 14.05 28.54 2.28
N HIS A 232 13.27 28.08 1.32
CA HIS A 232 13.64 27.02 0.40
C HIS A 232 13.16 27.33 -1.02
N ASN A 233 13.74 26.65 -1.99
CA ASN A 233 13.40 26.78 -3.42
C ASN A 233 12.73 25.50 -3.97
N PHE A 234 12.18 24.67 -3.11
CA PHE A 234 11.39 23.50 -3.54
C PHE A 234 10.05 23.97 -4.05
N ASP A 235 9.65 23.42 -5.19
CA ASP A 235 8.35 23.68 -5.77
C ASP A 235 7.36 22.66 -5.22
N LEU A 236 6.45 23.14 -4.38
CA LEU A 236 5.40 22.36 -3.72
C LEU A 236 4.03 22.57 -4.36
N ASP A 237 3.99 23.36 -5.44
CA ASP A 237 2.82 23.71 -6.23
C ASP A 237 2.93 23.02 -7.61
N LYS A 238 1.93 22.24 -7.99
CA LYS A 238 1.92 21.48 -9.25
C LYS A 238 0.58 21.56 -9.95
N ASN A 239 0.63 21.59 -11.28
CA ASN A 239 -0.54 21.44 -12.11
C ASN A 239 -0.71 19.96 -12.48
N ILE A 240 -1.88 19.38 -12.20
CA ILE A 240 -2.18 17.99 -12.44
C ILE A 240 -3.31 17.89 -13.48
N GLN A 241 -3.06 17.10 -14.51
CA GLN A 241 -4.08 16.73 -15.49
C GLN A 241 -4.28 15.21 -15.44
N ILE A 242 -5.49 14.79 -15.11
CA ILE A 242 -5.87 13.37 -15.09
C ILE A 242 -6.56 12.98 -16.41
N PRO A 243 -6.44 11.71 -16.85
CA PRO A 243 -7.11 11.22 -18.05
C PRO A 243 -8.63 11.36 -17.99
N ASN A 244 -9.26 11.62 -19.14
CA ASN A 244 -10.72 11.85 -19.22
C ASN A 244 -11.56 10.63 -18.82
N ASN A 245 -11.00 9.42 -18.90
CA ASN A 245 -11.67 8.18 -18.50
C ASN A 245 -11.36 7.76 -17.05
N THR A 246 -10.87 8.69 -16.24
CA THR A 246 -10.69 8.47 -14.80
C THR A 246 -12.05 8.36 -14.12
N GLU A 247 -12.28 7.28 -13.41
CA GLU A 247 -13.51 7.04 -12.65
C GLU A 247 -13.31 7.27 -11.14
N SER A 248 -12.09 7.09 -10.66
CA SER A 248 -11.69 7.39 -9.28
C SER A 248 -10.26 7.92 -9.27
N ALA A 249 -9.99 8.86 -8.37
CA ALA A 249 -8.65 9.38 -8.15
C ALA A 249 -8.41 9.71 -6.69
N HIS A 250 -7.19 9.52 -6.22
CA HIS A 250 -6.77 9.97 -4.89
C HIS A 250 -5.30 10.40 -4.89
N LEU A 251 -4.98 11.24 -3.92
CA LEU A 251 -3.60 11.60 -3.59
C LEU A 251 -3.08 10.63 -2.52
N ARG A 252 -1.92 10.05 -2.76
CA ARG A 252 -1.22 9.14 -1.83
C ARG A 252 0.06 9.81 -1.36
N THR A 253 0.10 10.18 -0.07
CA THR A 253 1.25 10.88 0.51
C THR A 253 1.90 10.06 1.63
N ILE A 254 3.23 9.98 1.61
CA ILE A 254 4.06 9.53 2.72
C ILE A 254 4.92 10.71 3.15
N ILE A 255 4.84 11.09 4.41
CA ILE A 255 5.59 12.22 4.97
C ILE A 255 6.10 11.89 6.37
N SER A 256 7.34 12.29 6.66
CA SER A 256 7.99 12.10 7.96
C SER A 256 8.90 13.30 8.27
N GLY A 257 8.78 13.82 9.49
CA GLY A 257 9.58 14.96 9.95
C GLY A 257 10.90 14.55 10.60
N TRP A 258 11.95 15.31 10.36
CA TRP A 258 13.32 15.01 10.77
C TRP A 258 14.05 16.27 11.26
N GLY A 259 15.07 16.04 12.11
CA GLY A 259 15.93 17.08 12.62
C GLY A 259 15.41 17.76 13.89
N HIS A 260 16.25 18.62 14.48
CA HIS A 260 16.05 19.13 15.84
C HIS A 260 16.17 20.65 15.92
N ALA A 261 15.72 21.38 14.89
CA ALA A 261 15.78 22.83 14.89
C ALA A 261 14.87 23.46 15.95
N THR A 262 15.29 24.63 16.43
CA THR A 262 14.55 25.42 17.43
C THR A 262 13.95 26.69 16.79
N PRO A 263 13.00 27.37 17.44
CA PRO A 263 12.53 27.21 18.82
C PRO A 263 11.70 25.95 19.02
N ASN A 264 11.84 25.36 20.20
CA ASN A 264 11.05 24.17 20.55
C ASN A 264 9.57 24.48 20.59
N ASP A 265 8.78 23.49 20.21
CA ASP A 265 7.33 23.46 20.37
C ASP A 265 6.93 23.32 21.84
N ILE A 266 5.63 23.43 22.11
CA ILE A 266 5.04 23.19 23.44
C ILE A 266 5.50 21.82 23.96
N GLY A 267 6.01 21.79 25.17
CA GLY A 267 6.58 20.58 25.78
C GLY A 267 8.05 20.34 25.47
N GLY A 268 8.76 21.34 24.92
CA GLY A 268 10.21 21.29 24.71
C GLY A 268 10.64 20.45 23.50
N ARG A 269 9.75 20.28 22.53
CA ARG A 269 9.97 19.41 21.36
C ARG A 269 10.57 20.18 20.19
N PRO A 270 11.78 19.85 19.73
CA PRO A 270 12.39 20.47 18.56
C PRO A 270 11.71 20.02 17.25
N CYS A 271 11.73 20.86 16.22
CA CYS A 271 11.15 20.57 14.92
C CYS A 271 12.23 20.05 13.93
N ALA A 272 11.89 19.22 12.95
CA ALA A 272 10.54 18.70 12.61
C ALA A 272 10.32 17.26 13.11
N GLU A 273 11.30 16.64 13.78
CA GLU A 273 11.19 15.26 14.24
C GLU A 273 10.17 15.10 15.39
N TRP A 274 10.13 16.05 16.29
CA TRP A 274 9.38 15.94 17.55
C TRP A 274 8.20 16.91 17.68
N CYS A 275 8.16 17.97 16.87
CA CYS A 275 7.06 18.94 16.94
C CYS A 275 5.86 18.47 16.11
N PHE A 276 4.67 18.64 16.66
CA PHE A 276 3.46 18.21 16.00
C PHE A 276 2.84 19.37 15.22
N ARG A 277 2.59 19.14 13.93
CA ARG A 277 2.11 20.14 12.98
C ARG A 277 0.94 19.60 12.16
N THR A 278 0.11 20.51 11.68
CA THR A 278 -0.96 20.18 10.73
C THR A 278 -0.71 20.90 9.43
N HIS A 279 -0.26 20.15 8.43
CA HIS A 279 -0.06 20.68 7.10
C HIS A 279 -1.35 20.57 6.27
N ASN A 280 -1.52 21.45 5.29
CA ASN A 280 -2.67 21.45 4.40
C ASN A 280 -2.29 20.91 3.03
N VAL A 281 -3.22 20.21 2.40
CA VAL A 281 -3.20 19.91 0.97
C VAL A 281 -4.26 20.77 0.32
N LYS A 282 -3.84 21.70 -0.53
CA LYS A 282 -4.73 22.60 -1.25
C LYS A 282 -4.97 22.11 -2.67
N ILE A 283 -6.21 22.22 -3.09
CA ILE A 283 -6.64 21.96 -4.48
C ILE A 283 -7.30 23.23 -4.99
N ASN A 284 -6.80 23.75 -6.10
CA ASN A 284 -7.25 25.02 -6.68
C ASN A 284 -7.26 26.17 -5.63
N GLY A 285 -6.22 26.21 -4.80
CA GLY A 285 -6.04 27.22 -3.75
C GLY A 285 -6.89 27.04 -2.50
N SER A 286 -7.76 26.02 -2.44
CA SER A 286 -8.61 25.72 -1.27
C SER A 286 -8.03 24.57 -0.46
N SER A 287 -7.91 24.73 0.87
CA SER A 287 -7.48 23.65 1.78
C SER A 287 -8.54 22.56 1.79
N MET A 288 -8.24 21.42 1.18
CA MET A 288 -9.15 20.29 1.03
C MET A 288 -8.87 19.19 2.04
N PHE A 289 -7.58 18.97 2.37
CA PHE A 289 -7.18 17.91 3.29
C PHE A 289 -6.14 18.42 4.27
N GLN A 290 -6.05 17.76 5.43
CA GLN A 290 -5.09 18.08 6.47
C GLN A 290 -4.28 16.84 6.84
N HIS A 291 -2.97 17.02 6.95
CA HIS A 291 -2.04 16.01 7.40
C HIS A 291 -1.49 16.38 8.78
N TYR A 292 -2.07 15.80 9.81
CA TYR A 292 -1.56 15.96 11.18
C TYR A 292 -0.31 15.10 11.37
N MET A 293 0.81 15.77 11.64
CA MET A 293 2.10 15.16 11.93
C MET A 293 2.26 15.02 13.44
N GLY A 294 1.53 14.10 14.03
CA GLY A 294 1.46 13.88 15.47
C GLY A 294 1.68 12.43 15.87
N PRO A 295 1.37 12.09 17.12
CA PRO A 295 1.56 10.75 17.65
C PRO A 295 0.87 9.68 16.82
N ILE A 296 1.60 8.59 16.55
CA ILE A 296 1.04 7.38 15.93
C ILE A 296 1.08 6.16 16.86
N GLY A 297 1.50 6.36 18.12
CA GLY A 297 1.47 5.35 19.18
C GLY A 297 2.76 4.55 19.30
N CYS A 298 3.93 5.21 19.29
CA CYS A 298 5.24 4.55 19.39
C CYS A 298 5.34 3.63 20.62
N ALA A 299 4.82 4.02 21.78
CA ALA A 299 4.83 3.21 22.99
C ALA A 299 4.05 1.89 22.88
N SER A 300 3.15 1.78 21.89
CA SER A 300 2.37 0.57 21.59
C SER A 300 2.99 -0.29 20.49
N ASN A 301 4.17 0.06 20.01
CA ASN A 301 4.87 -0.68 18.97
C ASN A 301 5.09 -2.15 19.39
N PRO A 302 4.67 -3.13 18.59
CA PRO A 302 4.93 -4.55 18.88
C PRO A 302 6.43 -4.88 18.95
N ILE A 303 7.30 -4.14 18.24
CA ILE A 303 8.76 -4.25 18.40
C ILE A 303 9.16 -3.44 19.64
N ASN A 304 8.97 -4.03 20.82
CA ASN A 304 9.14 -3.37 22.12
C ASN A 304 10.46 -3.71 22.83
N ASN A 305 11.34 -4.47 22.19
CA ASN A 305 12.66 -4.85 22.70
C ASN A 305 13.79 -3.93 22.22
N GLN A 306 13.48 -2.75 21.74
CA GLN A 306 14.41 -1.73 21.23
C GLN A 306 15.13 -1.01 22.38
N ASN A 307 15.92 -1.72 23.18
CA ASN A 307 16.62 -1.16 24.33
C ASN A 307 18.14 -1.25 24.10
N PRO A 308 18.90 -0.12 24.27
CA PRO A 308 18.54 1.08 25.02
C PRO A 308 17.90 2.22 24.20
N GLY A 309 17.48 2.02 22.97
CA GLY A 309 16.99 3.09 22.08
C GLY A 309 15.85 3.95 22.64
N ASN A 310 15.73 5.17 22.11
CA ASN A 310 14.69 6.13 22.48
C ASN A 310 13.45 5.98 21.59
N TRP A 311 12.81 4.81 21.64
CA TRP A 311 11.74 4.43 20.70
C TRP A 311 10.32 4.77 21.16
N GLN A 312 10.08 4.88 22.48
CA GLN A 312 8.74 5.05 23.05
C GLN A 312 8.09 6.43 22.81
N PRO A 313 8.82 7.55 22.89
CA PRO A 313 8.24 8.85 22.59
C PRO A 313 7.82 8.96 21.13
N ASP A 314 6.61 9.49 20.92
CA ASP A 314 6.09 9.75 19.57
C ASP A 314 6.89 10.83 18.84
N ARG A 315 7.11 10.61 17.55
CA ARG A 315 7.67 11.57 16.62
C ARG A 315 6.58 12.15 15.71
N ALA A 316 6.98 13.07 14.87
CA ALA A 316 6.10 13.71 13.91
C ALA A 316 5.73 12.74 12.76
N GLY A 317 4.71 11.91 13.01
CA GLY A 317 4.09 11.01 12.05
C GLY A 317 4.84 9.71 11.79
N TRP A 318 5.81 9.32 12.63
CA TRP A 318 6.53 8.06 12.50
C TRP A 318 7.03 7.50 13.83
N CYS A 319 7.41 6.24 13.86
CA CYS A 319 8.03 5.58 15.01
C CYS A 319 9.14 4.63 14.56
N PRO A 320 10.21 4.46 15.37
CA PRO A 320 11.22 3.43 15.13
C PRO A 320 10.60 2.03 15.12
N GLY A 321 10.96 1.22 14.12
CA GLY A 321 10.42 -0.13 13.94
C GLY A 321 8.99 -0.18 13.41
N MET A 322 8.51 0.88 12.75
CA MET A 322 7.16 0.92 12.17
C MET A 322 7.17 1.40 10.73
N VAL A 323 6.11 1.04 10.02
CA VAL A 323 5.77 1.64 8.73
C VAL A 323 5.39 3.10 8.93
N VAL A 324 5.86 4.00 8.06
CA VAL A 324 5.38 5.38 8.01
C VAL A 324 3.99 5.38 7.36
N PRO A 325 2.96 5.88 8.03
CA PRO A 325 1.59 5.83 7.53
C PRO A 325 1.43 6.50 6.16
N VAL A 326 0.68 5.85 5.29
CA VAL A 326 0.20 6.44 4.05
C VAL A 326 -1.03 7.29 4.34
N ARG A 327 -1.05 8.52 3.83
CA ARG A 327 -2.22 9.41 3.83
C ARG A 327 -2.87 9.36 2.47
N SER A 328 -4.04 8.73 2.38
CA SER A 328 -4.84 8.66 1.17
C SER A 328 -5.96 9.68 1.23
N ASN A 329 -6.07 10.52 0.20
CA ASN A 329 -7.03 11.61 0.10
C ASN A 329 -7.82 11.48 -1.20
N ASP A 330 -9.04 10.98 -1.11
CA ASP A 330 -9.92 10.80 -2.26
C ASP A 330 -10.33 12.15 -2.86
N LEU A 331 -10.25 12.27 -4.18
CA LEU A 331 -10.65 13.46 -4.90
C LEU A 331 -12.09 13.32 -5.40
N ASP A 332 -12.92 14.29 -5.08
CA ASP A 332 -14.23 14.43 -5.72
C ASP A 332 -14.03 15.00 -7.12
N LEU A 333 -14.03 14.14 -8.13
CA LEU A 333 -13.80 14.52 -9.52
C LEU A 333 -14.86 15.48 -10.07
N SER A 334 -16.06 15.50 -9.47
CA SER A 334 -17.12 16.41 -9.90
C SER A 334 -16.82 17.88 -9.57
N SER A 335 -16.10 18.11 -8.47
CA SER A 335 -15.70 19.45 -8.00
C SER A 335 -14.25 19.78 -8.36
N THR A 336 -13.35 18.78 -8.40
CA THR A 336 -11.93 18.97 -8.73
C THR A 336 -11.73 19.18 -10.25
N GLY A 337 -12.51 18.46 -11.06
CA GLY A 337 -12.33 18.44 -12.51
C GLY A 337 -11.15 17.56 -12.97
N SER A 338 -10.89 17.56 -14.28
CA SER A 338 -9.81 16.79 -14.88
C SER A 338 -8.45 17.52 -14.93
N SER A 339 -8.43 18.80 -14.55
CA SER A 339 -7.20 19.61 -14.48
C SER A 339 -7.32 20.52 -13.27
N PHE A 340 -6.37 20.45 -12.35
CA PHE A 340 -6.38 21.20 -11.10
C PHE A 340 -4.97 21.54 -10.64
N ASN A 341 -4.86 22.58 -9.82
CA ASN A 341 -3.66 22.94 -9.11
C ASN A 341 -3.62 22.20 -7.76
N PHE A 342 -2.47 21.62 -7.43
CA PHE A 342 -2.14 21.01 -6.16
C PHE A 342 -1.07 21.85 -5.46
N GLU A 343 -1.22 22.09 -4.15
CA GLU A 343 -0.19 22.71 -3.32
C GLU A 343 -0.08 21.94 -2.00
N TYR A 344 1.15 21.61 -1.59
CA TYR A 344 1.44 21.11 -0.26
C TYR A 344 1.87 22.27 0.63
N ASP A 345 1.02 22.70 1.54
CA ASP A 345 1.18 23.90 2.37
C ASP A 345 1.57 23.51 3.79
N PHE A 346 2.84 23.68 4.14
CA PHE A 346 3.33 23.43 5.49
C PHE A 346 2.80 24.47 6.48
N GLU A 347 2.43 24.01 7.69
CA GLU A 347 2.08 24.92 8.79
C GLU A 347 3.22 25.91 9.06
N ASP A 348 2.90 27.18 9.22
CA ASP A 348 3.87 28.26 9.46
C ASP A 348 4.69 28.01 10.73
N TRP A 349 5.98 28.03 10.57
CA TRP A 349 6.96 28.01 11.66
C TRP A 349 8.29 28.57 11.15
N VAL A 350 9.03 29.26 11.99
CA VAL A 350 10.32 29.86 11.63
C VAL A 350 11.39 29.37 12.58
N SER A 351 12.47 28.80 12.05
CA SER A 351 13.64 28.39 12.81
C SER A 351 14.41 29.62 13.26
N ASP A 352 14.95 29.59 14.48
CA ASP A 352 15.90 30.58 15.00
C ASP A 352 17.35 30.31 14.55
N GLY A 353 17.56 29.26 13.74
CA GLY A 353 18.87 28.87 13.23
C GLY A 353 19.71 28.06 14.23
N ALA A 354 19.16 27.64 15.34
CA ALA A 354 19.84 26.81 16.33
C ALA A 354 19.23 25.38 16.38
N GLY A 355 19.86 24.47 17.11
CA GLY A 355 19.42 23.09 17.30
C GLY A 355 19.66 22.16 16.11
N GLY A 356 20.09 22.65 14.96
CA GLY A 356 20.27 21.88 13.73
C GLY A 356 19.25 22.19 12.65
N ASN A 357 19.08 21.28 11.71
CA ASN A 357 18.14 21.43 10.60
C ASN A 357 16.78 20.80 10.94
N ALA A 358 15.73 21.33 10.32
CA ALA A 358 14.41 20.71 10.28
C ALA A 358 14.02 20.49 8.82
N TYR A 359 13.42 19.33 8.51
CA TYR A 359 12.96 19.03 7.16
C TYR A 359 11.89 17.94 7.18
N TYR A 360 11.09 17.90 6.11
CA TYR A 360 10.13 16.83 5.88
C TYR A 360 10.53 16.02 4.65
N ALA A 361 10.81 14.72 4.84
CA ALA A 361 10.90 13.78 3.73
C ALA A 361 9.48 13.48 3.25
N THR A 362 9.14 13.85 2.01
CA THR A 362 7.78 13.70 1.48
C THR A 362 7.78 13.12 0.08
N SER A 363 6.84 12.19 -0.16
CA SER A 363 6.45 11.74 -1.49
C SER A 363 4.93 11.83 -1.61
N THR A 364 4.47 12.39 -2.73
CA THR A 364 3.05 12.45 -3.06
C THR A 364 2.84 11.93 -4.48
N TYR A 365 1.87 11.06 -4.65
CA TYR A 365 1.47 10.50 -5.93
C TYR A 365 0.01 10.81 -6.19
N ILE A 366 -0.33 11.07 -7.46
CA ILE A 366 -1.70 11.01 -7.93
C ILE A 366 -1.96 9.62 -8.51
N VAL A 367 -2.94 8.93 -7.95
CA VAL A 367 -3.38 7.59 -8.37
C VAL A 367 -4.73 7.73 -9.05
N VAL A 368 -4.86 7.22 -10.26
CA VAL A 368 -6.11 7.21 -11.03
C VAL A 368 -6.52 5.79 -11.36
N LYS A 369 -7.83 5.54 -11.35
CA LYS A 369 -8.43 4.22 -11.55
C LYS A 369 -9.54 4.30 -12.60
N SER A 370 -9.70 3.22 -13.38
CA SER A 370 -10.73 3.13 -14.42
C SER A 370 -11.14 1.70 -14.73
N SER A 371 -12.34 1.52 -15.22
CA SER A 371 -12.82 0.27 -15.80
C SER A 371 -12.25 -0.02 -17.20
N SER A 372 -11.63 0.96 -17.84
CA SER A 372 -10.95 0.86 -19.14
C SER A 372 -9.47 1.24 -19.03
N GLN A 373 -8.65 0.79 -19.99
CA GLN A 373 -7.23 1.11 -20.01
C GLN A 373 -7.00 2.63 -19.84
N ILE A 374 -6.14 3.00 -18.90
CA ILE A 374 -5.89 4.37 -18.50
C ILE A 374 -4.41 4.72 -18.62
N SER A 375 -4.10 5.94 -19.04
CA SER A 375 -2.74 6.49 -19.05
C SER A 375 -2.38 7.15 -17.73
N SER A 376 -1.10 7.35 -17.48
CA SER A 376 -0.64 8.08 -16.30
C SER A 376 -1.08 9.56 -16.37
N PRO A 377 -1.44 10.17 -15.22
CA PRO A 377 -1.65 11.60 -15.10
C PRO A 377 -0.44 12.41 -15.56
N ILE A 378 -0.66 13.63 -16.04
CA ILE A 378 0.41 14.59 -16.38
C ILE A 378 0.57 15.54 -15.21
N VAL A 379 1.79 15.67 -14.71
CA VAL A 379 2.17 16.59 -13.62
C VAL A 379 3.19 17.58 -14.19
N THR A 380 2.93 18.87 -14.00
CA THR A 380 3.82 19.96 -14.45
C THR A 380 3.96 21.01 -13.36
N ASP A 381 5.02 21.83 -13.45
CA ASP A 381 5.25 23.00 -12.61
C ASP A 381 4.23 24.11 -12.90
#